data_7112fa13e8803c965af76e83f8ecf1c6
#
_entry.id   7112fa13e8803c965af76e83f8ecf1c6
#
_cell.length_a   1.000
_cell.length_b   1.000
_cell.length_c   1.000
_cell.angle_alpha   90.00
_cell.angle_beta   90.00
_cell.angle_gamma   90.00
#
_symmetry.space_group_name_H-M   'P 1'
#
loop_
_entity.id
_entity.type
_entity.pdbx_description
1 polymer ?
#
loop_
_entity_poly.entity_id
_entity_poly.type
_entity_poly.pdbx_seq_one_letter_code
_entity_poly.pdbx_strand_id
1 'polypeptide(L)'
;MLPDQAQFKRLIEIGIALSAEKDTNKLMERILLEAKDLGNADGGTLYIRTEEDTLRFEIIRNDSLGLAQGGTTGEEINIPPQLMYNEDGSPNEKQIVSHAALSGNTLNIADAYESAEFDFSGTKKFDQGTGYRTTSVLTVPLNNSQDDVIGV
;
A
#
# COMPACT_ATOMS: atom_id res chain seq x y z
N MET A 1 -7.48 2.67 23.48
CA MET A 1 -6.34 2.08 24.21
C MET A 1 -5.11 2.95 23.96
N LEU A 2 -4.46 3.41 25.01
CA LEU A 2 -3.19 4.14 24.86
C LEU A 2 -2.11 3.14 24.44
N PRO A 3 -1.26 3.49 23.44
CA PRO A 3 -0.15 2.63 23.08
C PRO A 3 0.79 2.42 24.28
N ASP A 4 1.33 1.22 24.39
CA ASP A 4 2.36 0.90 25.36
C ASP A 4 3.57 1.85 25.18
N GLN A 5 4.29 2.17 26.26
CA GLN A 5 5.47 3.02 26.19
C GLN A 5 6.51 2.52 25.17
N ALA A 6 6.66 1.21 25.04
CA ALA A 6 7.55 0.60 24.06
C ALA A 6 7.09 0.87 22.61
N GLN A 7 5.79 0.80 22.33
CA GLN A 7 5.23 1.13 21.02
C GLN A 7 5.39 2.61 20.69
N PHE A 8 5.16 3.49 21.67
CA PHE A 8 5.34 4.93 21.50
C PHE A 8 6.80 5.31 21.22
N LYS A 9 7.73 4.73 21.97
CA LYS A 9 9.17 4.91 21.74
C LYS A 9 9.56 4.45 20.33
N ARG A 10 9.06 3.28 19.91
CA ARG A 10 9.32 2.74 18.59
C ARG A 10 8.80 3.67 17.47
N LEU A 11 7.61 4.23 17.62
CA LEU A 11 7.06 5.20 16.65
C LEU A 11 7.95 6.45 16.51
N ILE A 12 8.48 6.96 17.62
CA ILE A 12 9.42 8.09 17.61
C ILE A 12 10.72 7.71 16.88
N GLU A 13 11.29 6.56 17.19
CA GLU A 13 12.53 6.07 16.56
C GLU A 13 12.34 5.89 15.04
N ILE A 14 11.21 5.35 14.60
CA ILE A 14 10.85 5.23 13.17
C ILE A 14 10.75 6.63 12.55
N GLY A 15 10.06 7.57 13.18
CA GLY A 15 9.92 8.94 12.68
C GLY A 15 11.27 9.65 12.50
N ILE A 16 12.17 9.51 13.48
CA ILE A 16 13.53 10.06 13.40
C ILE A 16 14.30 9.43 12.23
N ALA A 17 14.24 8.11 12.12
CA ALA A 17 14.96 7.39 11.08
C ALA A 17 14.44 7.71 9.66
N LEU A 18 13.13 7.84 9.48
CA LEU A 18 12.52 8.26 8.21
C LEU A 18 12.92 9.69 7.84
N SER A 19 12.97 10.59 8.82
CA SER A 19 13.36 11.99 8.60
C SER A 19 14.84 12.15 8.24
N ALA A 20 15.68 11.22 8.64
CA ALA A 20 17.12 11.22 8.37
C ALA A 20 17.48 10.60 7.01
N GLU A 21 16.59 9.81 6.40
CA GLU A 21 16.86 9.12 5.12
C GLU A 21 16.73 10.11 3.95
N LYS A 22 17.79 10.22 3.17
CA LYS A 22 17.88 11.12 2.01
C LYS A 22 17.63 10.43 0.67
N ASP A 23 17.80 9.12 0.63
CA ASP A 23 17.52 8.31 -0.56
C ASP A 23 16.03 7.99 -0.62
N THR A 24 15.34 8.48 -1.64
CA THR A 24 13.89 8.34 -1.78
C THR A 24 13.46 6.88 -1.91
N ASN A 25 14.23 6.05 -2.61
CA ASN A 25 13.90 4.63 -2.74
C ASN A 25 14.02 3.89 -1.41
N LYS A 26 15.07 4.17 -0.66
CA LYS A 26 15.25 3.63 0.69
C LYS A 26 14.18 4.12 1.66
N LEU A 27 13.80 5.40 1.55
CA LEU A 27 12.75 5.99 2.37
C LEU A 27 11.42 5.30 2.13
N MET A 28 10.99 5.16 0.87
CA MET A 28 9.74 4.50 0.51
C MET A 28 9.71 3.03 0.93
N GLU A 29 10.80 2.31 0.70
CA GLU A 29 10.94 0.93 1.13
C GLU A 29 10.82 0.79 2.65
N ARG A 30 11.48 1.67 3.40
CA ARG A 30 11.42 1.68 4.85
C ARG A 30 10.02 2.01 5.38
N ILE A 31 9.32 2.97 4.78
CA ILE A 31 7.92 3.27 5.11
C ILE A 31 7.05 2.01 5.02
N LEU A 32 7.14 1.29 3.91
CA LEU A 32 6.36 0.06 3.72
C LEU A 32 6.73 -1.03 4.72
N LEU A 33 8.02 -1.27 4.93
CA LEU A 33 8.50 -2.31 5.84
C LEU A 33 8.12 -2.03 7.29
N GLU A 34 8.26 -0.79 7.74
CA GLU A 34 7.86 -0.38 9.10
C GLU A 34 6.34 -0.46 9.28
N ALA A 35 5.56 -0.03 8.29
CA ALA A 35 4.10 -0.14 8.34
C ALA A 35 3.65 -1.60 8.39
N LYS A 36 4.27 -2.46 7.59
CA LYS A 36 4.02 -3.90 7.55
C LYS A 36 4.30 -4.54 8.93
N ASP A 37 5.42 -4.18 9.53
CA ASP A 37 5.85 -4.71 10.81
C ASP A 37 4.98 -4.21 11.97
N LEU A 38 4.64 -2.92 12.00
CA LEU A 38 3.71 -2.36 12.99
C LEU A 38 2.30 -2.97 12.91
N GLY A 39 1.84 -3.24 11.71
CA GLY A 39 0.54 -3.88 11.46
C GLY A 39 0.56 -5.40 11.60
N ASN A 40 1.72 -5.99 11.87
CA ASN A 40 1.92 -7.46 11.83
C ASN A 40 1.36 -8.07 10.53
N ALA A 41 1.59 -7.38 9.41
CA ALA A 41 1.10 -7.79 8.10
C ALA A 41 2.11 -8.69 7.38
N ASP A 42 1.61 -9.71 6.69
CA ASP A 42 2.44 -10.63 5.91
C ASP A 42 2.90 -10.02 4.58
N GLY A 43 2.07 -9.18 4.00
CA GLY A 43 2.39 -8.49 2.75
C GLY A 43 2.06 -7.01 2.78
N GLY A 44 2.66 -6.27 1.87
CA GLY A 44 2.41 -4.86 1.66
C GLY A 44 2.80 -4.41 0.25
N THR A 45 2.09 -3.42 -0.23
CA THR A 45 2.36 -2.77 -1.52
C THR A 45 2.31 -1.26 -1.34
N LEU A 46 3.30 -0.59 -1.89
CA LEU A 46 3.33 0.87 -1.97
C LEU A 46 3.07 1.29 -3.41
N TYR A 47 2.12 2.21 -3.59
CA TYR A 47 1.78 2.82 -4.87
C TYR A 47 2.17 4.29 -4.85
N ILE A 48 2.61 4.79 -5.99
CA ILE A 48 2.86 6.21 -6.22
C ILE A 48 1.88 6.74 -7.26
N ARG A 49 1.23 7.86 -6.96
CA ARG A 49 0.36 8.55 -7.90
C ARG A 49 1.20 9.20 -8.99
N THR A 50 0.84 8.96 -10.24
CA THR A 50 1.50 9.56 -11.41
C THR A 50 0.79 10.84 -11.85
N GLU A 51 1.42 11.60 -12.75
CA GLU A 51 0.84 12.81 -13.35
C GLU A 51 -0.39 12.50 -14.21
N GLU A 52 -0.52 11.26 -14.70
CA GLU A 52 -1.67 10.79 -15.48
C GLU A 52 -2.82 10.28 -14.60
N ASP A 53 -2.79 10.55 -13.31
CA ASP A 53 -3.78 10.05 -12.34
C ASP A 53 -3.93 8.51 -12.35
N THR A 54 -2.80 7.84 -12.36
CA THR A 54 -2.72 6.39 -12.11
C THR A 54 -1.94 6.11 -10.84
N LEU A 55 -2.05 4.91 -10.31
CA LEU A 55 -1.30 4.43 -9.15
C LEU A 55 -0.32 3.37 -9.62
N ARG A 56 0.95 3.76 -9.74
CA ARG A 56 2.02 2.86 -10.15
C ARG A 56 2.49 2.03 -8.97
N PHE A 57 2.65 0.73 -9.19
CA PHE A 57 3.28 -0.16 -8.21
C PHE A 57 4.75 0.21 -8.04
N GLU A 58 5.12 0.62 -6.85
CA GLU A 58 6.50 1.04 -6.56
C GLU A 58 7.28 -0.02 -5.78
N ILE A 59 6.64 -0.63 -4.78
CA ILE A 59 7.25 -1.66 -3.93
C ILE A 59 6.22 -2.73 -3.61
N ILE A 60 6.61 -4.00 -3.72
CA ILE A 60 5.80 -5.15 -3.31
C ILE A 60 6.63 -6.02 -2.39
N ARG A 61 6.06 -6.41 -1.26
CA ARG A 61 6.61 -7.36 -0.29
C ARG A 61 5.56 -8.36 0.12
N ASN A 62 5.96 -9.63 0.23
CA ASN A 62 5.14 -10.68 0.85
C ASN A 62 6.07 -11.72 1.46
N ASP A 63 6.04 -11.86 2.78
CA ASP A 63 6.97 -12.70 3.52
C ASP A 63 6.70 -14.19 3.28
N SER A 64 5.45 -14.62 3.31
CA SER A 64 5.06 -16.03 3.09
C SER A 64 5.42 -16.52 1.69
N LEU A 65 5.37 -15.65 0.69
CA LEU A 65 5.72 -15.97 -0.69
C LEU A 65 7.20 -15.72 -1.01
N GLY A 66 7.97 -15.11 -0.10
CA GLY A 66 9.32 -14.66 -0.38
C GLY A 66 9.39 -13.61 -1.50
N LEU A 67 8.33 -12.83 -1.68
CA LEU A 67 8.22 -11.85 -2.77
C LEU A 67 8.80 -10.50 -2.35
N ALA A 68 9.74 -9.99 -3.14
CA ALA A 68 10.34 -8.69 -2.94
C ALA A 68 10.66 -8.05 -4.30
N GLN A 69 9.91 -7.02 -4.68
CA GLN A 69 10.05 -6.31 -5.95
C GLN A 69 10.01 -4.80 -5.74
N GLY A 70 10.68 -4.08 -6.60
CA GLY A 70 10.79 -2.62 -6.53
C GLY A 70 11.73 -2.14 -5.41
N GLY A 71 11.74 -0.84 -5.16
CA GLY A 71 12.62 -0.24 -4.15
C GLY A 71 14.10 -0.50 -4.44
N THR A 72 14.82 -1.03 -3.45
CA THR A 72 16.27 -1.32 -3.54
C THR A 72 16.58 -2.76 -3.96
N THR A 73 15.58 -3.58 -4.28
CA THR A 73 15.77 -5.03 -4.57
C THR A 73 16.45 -5.31 -5.90
N GLY A 74 16.39 -4.38 -6.86
CA GLY A 74 16.82 -4.63 -8.23
C GLY A 74 15.84 -5.45 -9.09
N GLU A 75 14.74 -5.93 -8.50
CA GLU A 75 13.69 -6.67 -9.20
C GLU A 75 12.61 -5.71 -9.70
N GLU A 76 12.34 -5.73 -10.99
CA GLU A 76 11.33 -4.87 -11.60
C GLU A 76 9.91 -5.38 -11.34
N ILE A 77 8.97 -4.44 -11.21
CA ILE A 77 7.55 -4.72 -11.13
C ILE A 77 6.94 -4.54 -12.52
N ASN A 78 6.50 -5.63 -13.14
CA ASN A 78 5.87 -5.63 -14.47
C ASN A 78 4.35 -5.77 -14.37
N ILE A 79 3.74 -4.96 -13.51
CA ILE A 79 2.29 -4.90 -13.33
C ILE A 79 1.82 -3.53 -13.84
N PRO A 80 0.81 -3.48 -14.72
CA PRO A 80 0.26 -2.21 -15.18
C PRO A 80 -0.24 -1.35 -14.01
N PRO A 81 -0.13 -0.02 -14.07
CA PRO A 81 -0.63 0.84 -13.01
C PRO A 81 -2.15 0.69 -12.83
N GLN A 82 -2.59 0.86 -11.59
CA GLN A 82 -4.02 0.90 -11.27
C GLN A 82 -4.61 2.25 -11.73
N LEU A 83 -5.65 2.20 -12.54
CA LEU A 83 -6.35 3.40 -13.00
C LEU A 83 -7.19 4.00 -11.88
N MET A 84 -7.07 5.31 -11.66
CA MET A 84 -7.92 6.04 -10.72
C MET A 84 -9.27 6.42 -11.30
N TYR A 85 -9.34 6.51 -12.64
CA TYR A 85 -10.55 6.83 -13.39
C TYR A 85 -10.84 5.77 -14.43
N ASN A 86 -12.11 5.50 -14.66
CA ASN A 86 -12.59 4.60 -15.71
C ASN A 86 -12.43 5.27 -17.09
N GLU A 87 -12.63 4.50 -18.17
CA GLU A 87 -12.54 4.99 -19.53
C GLU A 87 -13.53 6.14 -19.85
N ASP A 88 -14.68 6.15 -19.17
CA ASP A 88 -15.69 7.21 -19.29
C ASP A 88 -15.39 8.47 -18.46
N GLY A 89 -14.25 8.51 -17.76
CA GLY A 89 -13.82 9.59 -16.90
C GLY A 89 -14.42 9.57 -15.49
N SER A 90 -15.28 8.60 -15.17
CA SER A 90 -15.83 8.46 -13.82
C SER A 90 -14.78 7.92 -12.84
N PRO A 91 -14.87 8.28 -11.54
CA PRO A 91 -13.97 7.74 -10.53
C PRO A 91 -14.03 6.20 -10.44
N ASN A 92 -12.88 5.56 -10.38
CA ASN A 92 -12.79 4.11 -10.18
C ASN A 92 -12.90 3.78 -8.69
N GLU A 93 -14.10 3.81 -8.15
CA GLU A 93 -14.38 3.60 -6.73
C GLU A 93 -14.48 2.13 -6.31
N LYS A 94 -14.47 1.20 -7.26
CA LYS A 94 -14.53 -0.24 -6.98
C LYS A 94 -13.18 -0.84 -6.62
N GLN A 95 -12.09 -0.23 -7.07
CA GLN A 95 -10.74 -0.63 -6.69
C GLN A 95 -10.33 0.09 -5.40
N ILE A 96 -9.98 -0.67 -4.36
CA ILE A 96 -9.74 -0.12 -3.02
C ILE A 96 -8.63 0.93 -2.98
N VAL A 97 -7.55 0.72 -3.71
CA VAL A 97 -6.42 1.69 -3.74
C VAL A 97 -6.82 3.00 -4.45
N SER A 98 -7.58 2.90 -5.53
CA SER A 98 -8.14 4.04 -6.24
C SER A 98 -9.12 4.82 -5.38
N HIS A 99 -10.02 4.12 -4.69
CA HIS A 99 -10.96 4.74 -3.75
C HIS A 99 -10.24 5.46 -2.61
N ALA A 100 -9.21 4.85 -2.02
CA ALA A 100 -8.40 5.48 -0.97
C ALA A 100 -7.71 6.75 -1.48
N ALA A 101 -7.12 6.71 -2.68
CA ALA A 101 -6.44 7.85 -3.28
C ALA A 101 -7.40 9.00 -3.60
N LEU A 102 -8.59 8.70 -4.10
CA LEU A 102 -9.58 9.71 -4.48
C LEU A 102 -10.32 10.31 -3.27
N SER A 103 -10.64 9.49 -2.27
CA SER A 103 -11.37 9.94 -1.07
C SER A 103 -10.47 10.53 0.01
N GLY A 104 -9.18 10.19 0.02
CA GLY A 104 -8.27 10.53 1.10
C GLY A 104 -8.54 9.79 2.41
N ASN A 105 -9.34 8.72 2.37
CA ASN A 105 -9.74 7.95 3.55
C ASN A 105 -8.96 6.65 3.68
N THR A 106 -8.64 6.29 4.92
CA THR A 106 -8.13 4.96 5.26
C THR A 106 -9.28 3.94 5.20
N LEU A 107 -9.03 2.80 4.56
CA LEU A 107 -10.00 1.73 4.40
C LEU A 107 -9.47 0.48 5.09
N ASN A 108 -10.31 -0.15 5.91
CA ASN A 108 -9.98 -1.36 6.65
C ASN A 108 -11.01 -2.44 6.35
N ILE A 109 -10.58 -3.49 5.65
CA ILE A 109 -11.43 -4.60 5.21
C ILE A 109 -11.06 -5.84 6.01
N ALA A 110 -12.03 -6.43 6.70
CA ALA A 110 -11.80 -7.60 7.55
C ALA A 110 -11.48 -8.87 6.74
N ASP A 111 -12.18 -9.08 5.64
CA ASP A 111 -11.90 -10.17 4.69
C ASP A 111 -12.21 -9.73 3.26
N ALA A 112 -11.18 -9.71 2.42
CA ALA A 112 -11.30 -9.31 1.01
C ALA A 112 -12.26 -10.20 0.22
N TYR A 113 -12.38 -11.49 0.58
CA TYR A 113 -13.26 -12.43 -0.12
C TYR A 113 -14.74 -12.26 0.22
N GLU A 114 -15.03 -11.68 1.37
CA GLU A 114 -16.38 -11.41 1.84
C GLU A 114 -16.84 -9.97 1.60
N SER A 115 -15.97 -9.12 1.10
CA SER A 115 -16.30 -7.73 0.80
C SER A 115 -17.18 -7.63 -0.45
N ALA A 116 -18.34 -7.00 -0.31
CA ALA A 116 -19.22 -6.63 -1.43
C ALA A 116 -18.98 -5.18 -1.91
N GLU A 117 -18.26 -4.40 -1.16
CA GLU A 117 -18.02 -2.97 -1.42
C GLU A 117 -17.01 -2.73 -2.53
N PHE A 118 -15.92 -3.52 -2.53
CA PHE A 118 -14.83 -3.39 -3.48
C PHE A 118 -14.67 -4.63 -4.35
N ASP A 119 -14.05 -4.44 -5.51
CA ASP A 119 -13.70 -5.51 -6.43
C ASP A 119 -12.32 -6.08 -6.08
N PHE A 120 -12.29 -7.25 -5.48
CA PHE A 120 -11.08 -8.01 -5.16
C PHE A 120 -10.80 -9.15 -6.14
N SER A 121 -11.37 -9.11 -7.36
CA SER A 121 -11.14 -10.15 -8.38
C SER A 121 -9.66 -10.29 -8.75
N GLY A 122 -8.92 -9.18 -8.86
CA GLY A 122 -7.48 -9.18 -9.08
C GLY A 122 -6.70 -9.84 -7.95
N THR A 123 -7.07 -9.56 -6.71
CA THR A 123 -6.51 -10.18 -5.51
C THR A 123 -6.76 -11.69 -5.51
N LYS A 124 -7.99 -12.12 -5.78
CA LYS A 124 -8.35 -13.54 -5.86
C LYS A 124 -7.57 -14.28 -6.97
N LYS A 125 -7.36 -13.62 -8.10
CA LYS A 125 -6.56 -14.18 -9.19
C LYS A 125 -5.09 -14.35 -8.80
N PHE A 126 -4.51 -13.37 -8.13
CA PHE A 126 -3.16 -13.45 -7.58
C PHE A 126 -3.05 -14.59 -6.56
N ASP A 127 -4.00 -14.69 -5.66
CA ASP A 127 -4.05 -15.74 -4.64
C ASP A 127 -4.14 -17.14 -5.27
N GLN A 128 -4.96 -17.33 -6.30
CA GLN A 128 -5.04 -18.60 -7.05
C GLN A 128 -3.73 -18.97 -7.72
N GLY A 129 -3.04 -17.99 -8.32
CA GLY A 129 -1.76 -18.21 -9.00
C GLY A 129 -0.59 -18.52 -8.07
N THR A 130 -0.65 -18.09 -6.82
CA THR A 130 0.45 -18.19 -5.86
C THR A 130 0.19 -19.17 -4.72
N GLY A 131 -1.04 -19.65 -4.55
CA GLY A 131 -1.45 -20.43 -3.38
C GLY A 131 -1.61 -19.62 -2.10
N TYR A 132 -1.64 -18.31 -2.21
CA TYR A 132 -1.85 -17.37 -1.10
C TYR A 132 -3.35 -17.18 -0.79
N ARG A 133 -3.68 -16.74 0.41
CA ARG A 133 -5.04 -16.36 0.79
C ARG A 133 -5.01 -14.98 1.46
N THR A 134 -5.34 -13.95 0.71
CA THR A 134 -5.52 -12.60 1.25
C THR A 134 -6.76 -12.58 2.14
N THR A 135 -6.62 -12.10 3.36
CA THR A 135 -7.72 -11.99 4.33
C THR A 135 -8.02 -10.53 4.59
N SER A 136 -7.40 -9.92 5.58
CA SER A 136 -7.62 -8.51 5.89
C SER A 136 -6.76 -7.59 5.04
N VAL A 137 -7.31 -6.43 4.71
CA VAL A 137 -6.63 -5.39 3.92
C VAL A 137 -6.80 -4.05 4.61
N LEU A 138 -5.68 -3.39 4.90
CA LEU A 138 -5.62 -2.01 5.35
C LEU A 138 -5.02 -1.17 4.23
N THR A 139 -5.74 -0.16 3.76
CA THR A 139 -5.33 0.72 2.68
C THR A 139 -5.31 2.16 3.16
N VAL A 140 -4.15 2.79 3.10
CA VAL A 140 -3.91 4.11 3.69
C VAL A 140 -3.39 5.07 2.62
N PRO A 141 -4.08 6.19 2.34
CA PRO A 141 -3.54 7.20 1.45
C PRO A 141 -2.33 7.92 2.07
N LEU A 142 -1.35 8.23 1.25
CA LEU A 142 -0.15 8.98 1.64
C LEU A 142 -0.27 10.41 1.13
N ASN A 143 -0.21 11.36 2.04
CA ASN A 143 -0.36 12.78 1.74
C ASN A 143 0.98 13.51 1.84
N ASN A 144 1.16 14.53 1.00
CA ASN A 144 2.25 15.49 1.17
C ASN A 144 1.90 16.54 2.23
N SER A 145 2.78 17.51 2.44
CA SER A 145 2.57 18.61 3.40
C SER A 145 1.42 19.56 3.06
N GLN A 146 0.86 19.44 1.86
CA GLN A 146 -0.27 20.25 1.37
C GLN A 146 -1.58 19.47 1.36
N ASP A 147 -1.58 18.29 2.00
CA ASP A 147 -2.71 17.34 2.03
C ASP A 147 -3.12 16.75 0.67
N ASP A 148 -2.26 16.85 -0.34
CA ASP A 148 -2.49 16.15 -1.60
C ASP A 148 -2.08 14.69 -1.48
N VAL A 149 -2.92 13.78 -1.97
CA VAL A 149 -2.59 12.35 -2.03
C VAL A 149 -1.54 12.11 -3.11
N ILE A 150 -0.39 11.61 -2.69
CA ILE A 150 0.76 11.31 -3.56
C ILE A 150 0.99 9.81 -3.75
N GLY A 151 0.28 8.99 -3.02
CA GLY A 151 0.39 7.53 -3.08
C GLY A 151 -0.59 6.82 -2.15
N VAL A 152 -0.46 5.53 -2.08
CA VAL A 152 -1.25 4.65 -1.21
C VAL A 152 -0.39 3.52 -0.66
#